data_44db55e99706d92cb1c3525dbfab6614
#
_entry.id   44db55e99706d92cb1c3525dbfab6614
#
_cell.length_a   1.000
_cell.length_b   1.000
_cell.length_c   1.000
_cell.angle_alpha   90.00
_cell.angle_beta   90.00
_cell.angle_gamma   90.00
#
_symmetry.space_group_name_H-M   'P 1'
#
loop_
_entity.id
_entity.type
_entity.pdbx_description
1 polymer ?
#
loop_
_entity_poly.entity_id
_entity_poly.type
_entity_poly.pdbx_seq_one_letter_code
_entity_poly.pdbx_strand_id
1 'polypeptide(L)'
;AVVPYLIMKTAAMGRGKAKDAYDIYFIIKHYIGGVRELAKEFEPVRDKNIVIEVKDKLAGKFASENHAGPKDVADFMDLEDEESIEMIKRDAYEQVQALLNLI
;
A
#
# COMPACT_ATOMS: atom_id res chain seq x y z
N ALA A 1 -10.06 5.20 -12.20
CA ALA A 1 -10.19 3.79 -11.91
C ALA A 1 -9.22 3.30 -10.84
N VAL A 2 -7.96 3.74 -10.86
CA VAL A 2 -6.99 3.27 -9.84
C VAL A 2 -7.29 3.83 -8.45
N VAL A 3 -7.69 5.09 -8.35
CA VAL A 3 -7.97 5.69 -7.04
C VAL A 3 -9.15 5.01 -6.33
N PRO A 4 -10.31 4.80 -6.99
CA PRO A 4 -11.39 4.04 -6.37
C PRO A 4 -10.98 2.62 -5.98
N TYR A 5 -10.13 1.96 -6.77
CA TYR A 5 -9.62 0.63 -6.47
C TYR A 5 -8.80 0.64 -5.17
N LEU A 6 -7.87 1.59 -5.05
CA LEU A 6 -7.05 1.71 -3.84
C LEU A 6 -7.89 2.06 -2.60
N ILE A 7 -8.89 2.91 -2.76
CA ILE A 7 -9.83 3.23 -1.68
C ILE A 7 -10.52 1.95 -1.19
N MET A 8 -11.04 1.16 -2.12
CA MET A 8 -11.72 -0.09 -1.79
C MET A 8 -10.80 -1.07 -1.10
N LYS A 9 -9.58 -1.26 -1.61
CA LYS A 9 -8.61 -2.18 -1.03
C LYS A 9 -8.13 -1.74 0.35
N THR A 10 -7.95 -0.44 0.55
CA THR A 10 -7.56 0.09 1.85
C THR A 10 -8.66 -0.15 2.89
N ALA A 11 -9.93 0.05 2.51
CA ALA A 11 -11.05 -0.24 3.39
C ALA A 11 -11.13 -1.73 3.73
N ALA A 12 -10.93 -2.60 2.74
CA ALA A 12 -10.98 -4.05 2.92
C ALA A 12 -9.83 -4.58 3.77
N MET A 13 -8.68 -3.91 3.75
CA MET A 13 -7.50 -4.30 4.51
C MET A 13 -7.79 -4.41 6.01
N GLY A 14 -8.72 -3.61 6.52
CA GLY A 14 -9.14 -3.67 7.92
C GLY A 14 -9.85 -4.96 8.31
N ARG A 15 -10.21 -5.81 7.35
CA ARG A 15 -10.89 -7.08 7.59
C ARG A 15 -9.92 -8.26 7.78
N GLY A 16 -8.61 -7.99 7.77
CA GLY A 16 -7.61 -8.98 8.10
C GLY A 16 -7.20 -9.94 6.98
N LYS A 17 -7.50 -9.61 5.73
CA LYS A 17 -7.07 -10.43 4.60
C LYS A 17 -5.74 -9.95 4.06
N ALA A 18 -4.74 -10.80 4.12
CA ALA A 18 -3.38 -10.49 3.65
C ALA A 18 -3.37 -10.07 2.17
N LYS A 19 -4.26 -10.64 1.37
CA LYS A 19 -4.35 -10.33 -0.06
C LYS A 19 -4.60 -8.85 -0.32
N ASP A 20 -5.39 -8.17 0.50
CA ASP A 20 -5.70 -6.76 0.27
C ASP A 20 -4.46 -5.88 0.43
N ALA A 21 -3.61 -6.17 1.41
CA ALA A 21 -2.34 -5.47 1.56
C ALA A 21 -1.42 -5.75 0.38
N TYR A 22 -1.37 -7.00 -0.09
CA TYR A 22 -0.59 -7.36 -1.26
C TYR A 22 -1.08 -6.63 -2.52
N ASP A 23 -2.39 -6.55 -2.72
CA ASP A 23 -2.95 -5.87 -3.89
C ASP A 23 -2.57 -4.38 -3.90
N ILE A 24 -2.58 -3.74 -2.73
CA ILE A 24 -2.15 -2.34 -2.61
C ILE A 24 -0.68 -2.20 -2.99
N TYR A 25 0.16 -3.04 -2.42
CA TYR A 25 1.60 -3.05 -2.73
C TYR A 25 1.85 -3.27 -4.22
N PHE A 26 1.17 -4.25 -4.81
CA PHE A 26 1.34 -4.59 -6.22
C PHE A 26 0.99 -3.40 -7.13
N ILE A 27 -0.14 -2.74 -6.87
CA ILE A 27 -0.57 -1.60 -7.67
C ILE A 27 0.43 -0.45 -7.57
N ILE A 28 0.88 -0.13 -6.38
CA ILE A 28 1.82 0.97 -6.18
C ILE A 28 3.15 0.67 -6.89
N LYS A 29 3.65 -0.54 -6.72
CA LYS A 29 4.94 -0.93 -7.28
C LYS A 29 4.94 -0.99 -8.80
N HIS A 30 3.86 -1.47 -9.39
CA HIS A 30 3.79 -1.76 -10.82
C HIS A 30 2.96 -0.76 -11.64
N TYR A 31 2.56 0.36 -11.05
CA TYR A 31 1.79 1.35 -11.79
C TYR A 31 2.60 1.88 -12.98
N ILE A 32 1.97 1.96 -14.15
CA ILE A 32 2.64 2.44 -15.37
C ILE A 32 3.11 3.88 -15.15
N GLY A 33 4.40 4.12 -15.30
CA GLY A 33 5.00 5.43 -15.08
C GLY A 33 5.50 5.65 -13.66
N GLY A 34 5.26 4.67 -12.76
CA GLY A 34 5.79 4.71 -11.41
C GLY A 34 4.91 5.44 -10.41
N VAL A 35 5.40 5.54 -9.18
CA VAL A 35 4.63 6.10 -8.06
C VAL A 35 4.29 7.57 -8.28
N ARG A 36 5.11 8.33 -8.99
CA ARG A 36 4.82 9.73 -9.28
C ARG A 36 3.60 9.88 -10.18
N GLU A 37 3.47 9.03 -11.18
CA GLU A 37 2.30 9.04 -12.05
C GLU A 37 1.05 8.59 -11.30
N LEU A 38 1.19 7.60 -10.42
CA LEU A 38 0.08 7.18 -9.56
C LEU A 38 -0.36 8.33 -8.65
N ALA A 39 0.57 9.05 -8.05
CA ALA A 39 0.25 10.17 -7.17
C ALA A 39 -0.56 11.25 -7.89
N LYS A 40 -0.30 11.49 -9.17
CA LYS A 40 -1.04 12.46 -9.96
C LYS A 40 -2.53 12.13 -10.06
N GLU A 41 -2.87 10.84 -10.02
CA GLU A 41 -4.27 10.42 -10.05
C GLU A 41 -5.06 10.87 -8.82
N PHE A 42 -4.36 11.12 -7.72
CA PHE A 42 -4.99 11.60 -6.50
C PHE A 42 -5.21 13.11 -6.46
N GLU A 43 -4.52 13.89 -7.32
CA GLU A 43 -4.60 15.36 -7.29
C GLU A 43 -6.03 15.91 -7.28
N PRO A 44 -6.93 15.47 -8.17
CA PRO A 44 -8.29 16.03 -8.21
C PRO A 44 -9.13 15.73 -6.96
N VAL A 45 -8.73 14.74 -6.16
CA VAL A 45 -9.53 14.27 -5.03
C VAL A 45 -8.75 14.32 -3.70
N ARG A 46 -7.55 14.88 -3.70
CA ARG A 46 -6.66 14.85 -2.52
C ARG A 46 -7.29 15.46 -1.26
N ASP A 47 -8.20 16.41 -1.42
CA ASP A 47 -8.84 17.11 -0.29
C ASP A 47 -10.12 16.42 0.18
N LYS A 48 -10.55 15.35 -0.48
CA LYS A 48 -11.76 14.63 -0.10
C LYS A 48 -11.51 13.81 1.17
N ASN A 49 -12.51 13.78 2.05
CA ASN A 49 -12.40 13.07 3.32
C ASN A 49 -12.05 11.59 3.14
N ILE A 50 -12.62 10.94 2.12
CA ILE A 50 -12.34 9.52 1.88
C ILE A 50 -10.85 9.28 1.55
N VAL A 51 -10.22 10.21 0.83
CA VAL A 51 -8.81 10.12 0.51
C VAL A 51 -7.95 10.36 1.75
N ILE A 52 -8.34 11.33 2.58
CA ILE A 52 -7.65 11.60 3.84
C ILE A 52 -7.70 10.35 4.74
N GLU A 53 -8.85 9.70 4.82
CA GLU A 53 -8.99 8.45 5.59
C GLU A 53 -8.11 7.34 5.05
N VAL A 54 -8.01 7.21 3.72
CA VAL A 54 -7.14 6.21 3.09
C VAL A 54 -5.69 6.46 3.46
N LYS A 55 -5.24 7.71 3.40
CA LYS A 55 -3.88 8.08 3.79
C LYS A 55 -3.60 7.71 5.24
N ASP A 56 -4.52 8.02 6.13
CA ASP A 56 -4.35 7.70 7.56
C ASP A 56 -4.26 6.18 7.79
N LYS A 57 -5.12 5.41 7.13
CA LYS A 57 -5.10 3.96 7.24
C LYS A 57 -3.80 3.36 6.71
N LEU A 58 -3.37 3.81 5.54
CA LEU A 58 -2.11 3.33 4.95
C LEU A 58 -0.93 3.71 5.84
N ALA A 59 -0.91 4.93 6.36
CA ALA A 59 0.15 5.38 7.25
C ALA A 59 0.24 4.50 8.51
N GLY A 60 -0.90 4.11 9.08
CA GLY A 60 -0.93 3.25 10.25
C GLY A 60 -0.54 1.81 9.96
N LYS A 61 -1.08 1.23 8.90
CA LYS A 61 -0.80 -0.17 8.56
C LYS A 61 0.62 -0.39 8.05
N PHE A 62 1.21 0.63 7.42
CA PHE A 62 2.56 0.58 6.87
C PHE A 62 3.49 1.55 7.59
N ALA A 63 3.32 1.71 8.90
CA ALA A 63 4.11 2.64 9.70
C ALA A 63 5.57 2.23 9.85
N SER A 64 5.86 0.94 9.73
CA SER A 64 7.23 0.41 9.66
C SER A 64 7.18 -0.90 8.87
N GLU A 65 8.35 -1.42 8.52
CA GLU A 65 8.41 -2.71 7.81
C GLU A 65 7.90 -3.87 8.66
N ASN A 66 7.75 -3.69 9.95
CA ASN A 66 7.25 -4.73 10.87
C ASN A 66 5.79 -4.54 11.28
N HIS A 67 5.09 -3.56 10.69
CA HIS A 67 3.66 -3.39 10.92
C HIS A 67 2.85 -4.36 10.06
N ALA A 68 1.55 -4.41 10.32
CA ALA A 68 0.64 -5.40 9.73
C ALA A 68 0.67 -5.40 8.20
N GLY A 69 0.74 -4.21 7.57
CA GLY A 69 0.72 -4.13 6.11
C GLY A 69 1.87 -4.89 5.45
N PRO A 70 3.13 -4.54 5.73
CA PRO A 70 4.26 -5.26 5.16
C PRO A 70 4.29 -6.74 5.52
N LYS A 71 3.90 -7.10 6.76
CA LYS A 71 3.83 -8.50 7.16
C LYS A 71 2.79 -9.27 6.34
N ASP A 72 1.63 -8.69 6.11
CA ASP A 72 0.59 -9.32 5.30
C ASP A 72 1.05 -9.51 3.86
N VAL A 73 1.77 -8.55 3.29
CA VAL A 73 2.32 -8.69 1.94
C VAL A 73 3.24 -9.92 1.87
N ALA A 74 4.16 -10.04 2.80
CA ALA A 74 5.09 -11.17 2.82
C ALA A 74 4.34 -12.49 3.05
N ASP A 75 3.36 -12.50 3.94
CA ASP A 75 2.55 -13.69 4.22
C ASP A 75 1.78 -14.14 2.98
N PHE A 76 1.17 -13.20 2.26
CA PHE A 76 0.43 -13.54 1.04
C PHE A 76 1.34 -14.16 -0.03
N MET A 77 2.57 -13.67 -0.13
CA MET A 77 3.53 -14.17 -1.12
C MET A 77 4.08 -15.54 -0.77
N ASP A 78 3.84 -15.99 0.45
CA ASP A 78 4.23 -17.35 0.92
C ASP A 78 5.71 -17.65 0.67
N LEU A 79 6.58 -16.72 1.06
CA LEU A 79 8.02 -16.85 0.90
C LEU A 79 8.59 -17.78 1.97
N GLU A 80 9.62 -18.58 1.60
CA GLU A 80 10.17 -19.58 2.49
C GLU A 80 11.38 -19.12 3.30
N ASP A 81 12.25 -18.30 2.69
CA ASP A 81 13.47 -17.89 3.37
C ASP A 81 13.31 -16.52 4.03
N GLU A 82 14.01 -16.37 5.15
CA GLU A 82 13.91 -15.17 5.97
C GLU A 82 14.41 -13.93 5.26
N GLU A 83 15.47 -14.08 4.45
CA GLU A 83 16.02 -12.95 3.70
C GLU A 83 15.01 -12.38 2.72
N SER A 84 14.32 -13.24 1.97
CA SER A 84 13.28 -12.80 1.04
C SER A 84 12.11 -12.16 1.77
N ILE A 85 11.71 -12.69 2.91
CA ILE A 85 10.65 -12.12 3.74
C ILE A 85 11.02 -10.69 4.17
N GLU A 86 12.23 -10.50 4.68
CA GLU A 86 12.67 -9.18 5.13
C GLU A 86 12.78 -8.19 3.97
N MET A 87 13.23 -8.64 2.80
CA MET A 87 13.32 -7.79 1.61
C MET A 87 11.95 -7.31 1.16
N ILE A 88 10.96 -8.20 1.14
CA ILE A 88 9.59 -7.86 0.73
C ILE A 88 8.94 -6.92 1.74
N LYS A 89 9.13 -7.17 3.02
CA LYS A 89 8.59 -6.28 4.06
C LYS A 89 9.12 -4.87 3.90
N ARG A 90 10.42 -4.74 3.67
CA ARG A 90 11.04 -3.43 3.45
C ARG A 90 10.52 -2.77 2.18
N ASP A 91 10.45 -3.51 1.08
CA ASP A 91 9.97 -2.97 -0.19
C ASP A 91 8.53 -2.50 -0.07
N ALA A 92 7.66 -3.28 0.57
CA ALA A 92 6.28 -2.91 0.76
C ALA A 92 6.16 -1.62 1.58
N TYR A 93 6.93 -1.51 2.65
CA TYR A 93 6.97 -0.30 3.45
C TYR A 93 7.42 0.90 2.61
N GLU A 94 8.52 0.75 1.88
CA GLU A 94 9.09 1.85 1.09
C GLU A 94 8.16 2.29 -0.04
N GLN A 95 7.50 1.36 -0.72
CA GLN A 95 6.57 1.70 -1.79
C GLN A 95 5.37 2.51 -1.29
N VAL A 96 4.79 2.09 -0.18
CA VAL A 96 3.65 2.82 0.40
C VAL A 96 4.10 4.18 0.91
N GLN A 97 5.26 4.28 1.57
CA GLN A 97 5.79 5.56 2.02
C GLN A 97 6.05 6.51 0.85
N ALA A 98 6.57 5.99 -0.25
CA ALA A 98 6.81 6.81 -1.44
C ALA A 98 5.51 7.44 -1.95
N LEU A 99 4.43 6.67 -2.00
CA LEU A 99 3.12 7.21 -2.40
C LEU A 99 2.62 8.23 -1.38
N LEU A 100 2.65 7.90 -0.09
CA LEU A 100 2.13 8.79 0.97
C LEU A 100 2.87 10.14 0.99
N ASN A 101 4.14 10.14 0.68
CA ASN A 101 4.92 11.38 0.64
C ASN A 101 4.55 12.28 -0.54
N LEU A 102 3.89 11.74 -1.56
CA LEU A 102 3.51 12.48 -2.77
C LEU A 102 2.04 12.92 -2.77
N ILE A 103 1.24 12.33 -1.94
CA ILE A 103 -0.18 12.68 -1.84
C ILE A 103 -0.49 13.28 -0.47
#